data_d9694509913c3eac1cd594230246d2de
#
_entry.id   d9694509913c3eac1cd594230246d2de
#
_cell.length_a   1.000
_cell.length_b   1.000
_cell.length_c   1.000
_cell.angle_alpha   90.00
_cell.angle_beta   90.00
_cell.angle_gamma   90.00
#
_symmetry.space_group_name_H-M   'P 1'
#
loop_
_entity.id
_entity.type
_entity.pdbx_description
1 polymer ?
#
loop_
_entity_poly.entity_id
_entity_poly.type
_entity_poly.pdbx_seq_one_letter_code
_entity_poly.pdbx_strand_id
1 'polypeptide(L)'
;MHFKNVTLIILICLSFYLPGLFTIPALDRDEARFAQASKQMLESGNFVDIRFQEEPRYKKPAGTYWLQAASVNLLSPSKLKEIWPYRIPSLLAAIIAVIGTYFLANVFLRPPGGIIAAIILSSTPLLIGEAHMAKSDALLLASVVIAQFGLIRTYRNHVSWLNWL
;
A
#
# COMPACT_ATOMS: atom_id res chain seq x y z
N MET A 1 -0.58 25.62 -3.23
CA MET A 1 0.80 25.12 -3.13
C MET A 1 0.86 23.60 -2.91
N HIS A 2 0.08 23.03 -2.01
CA HIS A 2 0.07 21.58 -1.74
C HIS A 2 -0.28 20.71 -2.95
N PHE A 3 -1.24 21.12 -3.79
CA PHE A 3 -1.65 20.35 -4.98
C PHE A 3 -0.47 20.06 -5.93
N LYS A 4 0.31 21.08 -6.30
CA LYS A 4 1.48 20.91 -7.16
C LYS A 4 2.53 19.97 -6.55
N ASN A 5 2.74 20.08 -5.23
CA ASN A 5 3.69 19.22 -4.52
C ASN A 5 3.22 17.77 -4.48
N VAL A 6 1.93 17.52 -4.23
CA VAL A 6 1.36 16.16 -4.25
C VAL A 6 1.45 15.55 -5.63
N THR A 7 1.14 16.31 -6.70
CA THR A 7 1.30 15.84 -8.08
C THR A 7 2.75 15.46 -8.38
N LEU A 8 3.71 16.31 -7.97
CA LEU A 8 5.13 16.01 -8.13
C LEU A 8 5.54 14.73 -7.38
N ILE A 9 5.10 14.56 -6.14
CA ILE A 9 5.36 13.36 -5.35
C ILE A 9 4.79 12.11 -6.03
N ILE A 10 3.55 12.17 -6.54
CA ILE A 10 2.95 11.05 -7.27
C ILE A 10 3.78 10.69 -8.50
N LEU A 11 4.21 11.68 -9.29
CA LEU A 11 5.05 11.44 -10.47
C LEU A 11 6.39 10.78 -10.11
N ILE A 12 7.03 11.23 -9.02
CA ILE A 12 8.25 10.61 -8.50
C ILE A 12 7.99 9.18 -8.06
N CYS A 13 6.93 8.91 -7.29
CA CYS A 13 6.55 7.56 -6.88
C CYS A 13 6.32 6.65 -8.10
N LEU A 14 5.57 7.12 -9.09
CA LEU A 14 5.30 6.35 -10.30
C LEU A 14 6.58 6.04 -11.08
N SER A 15 7.55 6.97 -11.13
CA SER A 15 8.83 6.74 -11.80
C SER A 15 9.66 5.64 -11.13
N PHE A 16 9.54 5.45 -9.81
CA PHE A 16 10.23 4.38 -9.07
C PHE A 16 9.44 3.07 -9.01
N TYR A 17 8.11 3.14 -8.94
CA TYR A 17 7.29 1.97 -8.62
C TYR A 17 6.61 1.31 -9.83
N LEU A 18 6.51 1.98 -10.98
CA LEU A 18 5.96 1.35 -12.19
C LEU A 18 6.96 0.47 -12.97
N PRO A 19 8.26 0.84 -13.08
CA PRO A 19 9.21 -0.01 -13.80
C PRO A 19 9.30 -1.39 -13.15
N GLY A 20 9.09 -2.45 -13.94
CA GLY A 20 9.16 -3.82 -13.46
C GLY A 20 7.86 -4.39 -12.85
N LEU A 21 6.87 -3.57 -12.52
CA LEU A 21 5.62 -4.02 -11.88
C LEU A 21 4.94 -5.17 -12.63
N PHE A 22 4.92 -5.08 -13.96
CA PHE A 22 4.26 -6.04 -14.85
C PHE A 22 5.16 -7.19 -15.31
N THR A 23 6.47 -7.04 -15.21
CA THR A 23 7.45 -7.96 -15.81
C THR A 23 8.20 -8.80 -14.79
N ILE A 24 8.39 -8.30 -13.56
CA ILE A 24 9.09 -9.03 -12.52
C ILE A 24 8.22 -10.22 -12.07
N PRO A 25 8.72 -11.48 -12.15
CA PRO A 25 7.98 -12.62 -11.63
C PRO A 25 7.83 -12.54 -10.09
N ALA A 26 6.99 -13.40 -9.52
CA ALA A 26 6.92 -13.53 -8.06
C ALA A 26 8.25 -14.13 -7.55
N LEU A 27 9.03 -13.32 -6.84
CA LEU A 27 10.36 -13.70 -6.35
C LEU A 27 10.32 -14.19 -4.90
N ASP A 28 9.38 -13.66 -4.11
CA ASP A 28 9.28 -13.96 -2.70
C ASP A 28 8.23 -15.05 -2.44
N ARG A 29 8.61 -15.99 -1.56
CA ARG A 29 7.72 -17.04 -1.08
C ARG A 29 6.44 -16.49 -0.44
N ASP A 30 6.53 -15.39 0.30
CA ASP A 30 5.37 -14.80 0.95
C ASP A 30 4.47 -14.08 -0.06
N GLU A 31 5.03 -13.41 -1.08
CA GLU A 31 4.25 -12.84 -2.19
C GLU A 31 3.38 -13.92 -2.87
N ALA A 32 3.99 -15.04 -3.23
CA ALA A 32 3.28 -16.15 -3.86
C ALA A 32 2.14 -16.70 -2.97
N ARG A 33 2.36 -16.76 -1.65
CA ARG A 33 1.36 -17.21 -0.67
C ARG A 33 0.19 -16.23 -0.53
N PHE A 34 0.45 -14.93 -0.54
CA PHE A 34 -0.61 -13.91 -0.51
C PHE A 34 -1.46 -13.98 -1.78
N ALA A 35 -0.81 -13.98 -2.94
CA ALA A 35 -1.50 -14.04 -4.22
C ALA A 35 -2.33 -15.32 -4.36
N GLN A 36 -1.78 -16.49 -3.96
CA GLN A 36 -2.50 -17.76 -4.00
C GLN A 36 -3.72 -17.77 -3.07
N ALA A 37 -3.60 -17.25 -1.85
CA ALA A 37 -4.74 -17.19 -0.93
C ALA A 37 -5.84 -16.25 -1.44
N SER A 38 -5.48 -15.08 -1.98
CA SER A 38 -6.45 -14.14 -2.59
C SER A 38 -7.09 -14.73 -3.85
N LYS A 39 -6.35 -15.51 -4.63
CA LYS A 39 -6.86 -16.24 -5.78
C LYS A 39 -7.89 -17.29 -5.36
N GLN A 40 -7.58 -18.13 -4.36
CA GLN A 40 -8.51 -19.13 -3.85
C GLN A 40 -9.78 -18.50 -3.26
N MET A 41 -9.66 -17.34 -2.62
CA MET A 41 -10.80 -16.54 -2.16
C MET A 41 -11.73 -16.16 -3.33
N LEU A 42 -11.19 -15.74 -4.47
CA LEU A 42 -11.96 -15.40 -5.68
C LEU A 42 -12.58 -16.65 -6.31
N GLU A 43 -11.83 -17.76 -6.37
CA GLU A 43 -12.31 -19.02 -6.98
C GLU A 43 -13.40 -19.69 -6.14
N SER A 44 -13.30 -19.62 -4.81
CA SER A 44 -14.28 -20.24 -3.88
C SER A 44 -15.48 -19.35 -3.58
N GLY A 45 -15.37 -18.03 -3.79
CA GLY A 45 -16.36 -17.04 -3.34
C GLY A 45 -16.41 -16.86 -1.83
N ASN A 46 -15.50 -17.48 -1.07
CA ASN A 46 -15.45 -17.38 0.39
C ASN A 46 -14.43 -16.33 0.82
N PHE A 47 -14.92 -15.17 1.27
CA PHE A 47 -14.11 -14.03 1.69
C PHE A 47 -13.83 -14.00 3.21
N VAL A 48 -14.29 -14.99 3.95
CA VAL A 48 -14.14 -15.07 5.41
C VAL A 48 -13.11 -16.11 5.82
N ASP A 49 -13.23 -17.35 5.31
CA ASP A 49 -12.29 -18.44 5.57
C ASP A 49 -11.14 -18.38 4.58
N ILE A 50 -10.10 -17.61 4.94
CA ILE A 50 -8.92 -17.44 4.08
C ILE A 50 -8.06 -18.68 4.16
N ARG A 51 -7.80 -19.30 3.01
CA ARG A 51 -7.01 -20.53 2.90
C ARG A 51 -5.81 -20.35 1.98
N PHE A 52 -4.76 -21.10 2.28
CA PHE A 52 -3.64 -21.35 1.40
C PHE A 52 -3.56 -22.84 1.14
N GLN A 53 -3.96 -23.28 -0.04
CA GLN A 53 -4.20 -24.68 -0.36
C GLN A 53 -5.28 -25.27 0.57
N GLU A 54 -4.96 -26.36 1.29
CA GLU A 54 -5.90 -27.03 2.20
C GLU A 54 -5.88 -26.43 3.63
N GLU A 55 -4.88 -25.56 3.94
CA GLU A 55 -4.69 -25.06 5.29
C GLU A 55 -5.32 -23.67 5.51
N PRO A 56 -5.95 -23.41 6.67
CA PRO A 56 -6.38 -22.06 7.06
C PRO A 56 -5.20 -21.11 7.19
N ARG A 57 -5.36 -19.86 6.70
CA ARG A 57 -4.32 -18.83 6.72
C ARG A 57 -4.74 -17.59 7.51
N TYR A 58 -4.77 -17.70 8.83
CA TYR A 58 -5.16 -16.61 9.74
C TYR A 58 -3.98 -15.81 10.31
N LYS A 59 -2.77 -16.00 9.76
CA LYS A 59 -1.53 -15.35 10.25
C LYS A 59 -1.38 -13.87 9.90
N LYS A 60 -2.21 -13.36 9.01
CA LYS A 60 -2.13 -11.99 8.50
C LYS A 60 -3.51 -11.35 8.43
N PRO A 61 -3.63 -10.01 8.51
CA PRO A 61 -4.91 -9.31 8.44
C PRO A 61 -5.68 -9.61 7.16
N ALA A 62 -6.97 -9.87 7.27
CA ALA A 62 -7.85 -10.19 6.14
C ALA A 62 -7.91 -9.07 5.09
N GLY A 63 -7.78 -7.81 5.50
CA GLY A 63 -7.86 -6.65 4.62
C GLY A 63 -6.90 -6.68 3.43
N THR A 64 -5.70 -7.24 3.60
CA THR A 64 -4.74 -7.38 2.49
C THR A 64 -5.29 -8.29 1.39
N TYR A 65 -5.86 -9.43 1.76
CA TYR A 65 -6.45 -10.38 0.82
C TYR A 65 -7.68 -9.82 0.12
N TRP A 66 -8.53 -9.08 0.84
CA TRP A 66 -9.70 -8.41 0.26
C TRP A 66 -9.31 -7.35 -0.76
N LEU A 67 -8.30 -6.53 -0.47
CA LEU A 67 -7.81 -5.52 -1.39
C LEU A 67 -7.18 -6.15 -2.64
N GLN A 68 -6.43 -7.23 -2.48
CA GLN A 68 -5.88 -7.99 -3.60
C GLN A 68 -6.98 -8.63 -4.45
N ALA A 69 -7.96 -9.28 -3.83
CA ALA A 69 -9.10 -9.87 -4.52
C ALA A 69 -9.91 -8.80 -5.29
N ALA A 70 -10.18 -7.66 -4.66
CA ALA A 70 -10.85 -6.54 -5.31
C ALA A 70 -10.06 -6.01 -6.51
N SER A 71 -8.74 -5.83 -6.37
CA SER A 71 -7.86 -5.37 -7.43
C SER A 71 -7.86 -6.33 -8.63
N VAL A 72 -7.76 -7.64 -8.39
CA VAL A 72 -7.80 -8.66 -9.44
C VAL A 72 -9.15 -8.67 -10.13
N ASN A 73 -10.25 -8.64 -9.38
CA ASN A 73 -11.59 -8.65 -9.94
C ASN A 73 -11.87 -7.43 -10.83
N LEU A 74 -11.33 -6.26 -10.47
CA LEU A 74 -11.51 -5.02 -11.22
C LEU A 74 -10.60 -4.92 -12.46
N LEU A 75 -9.36 -5.39 -12.37
CA LEU A 75 -8.34 -5.13 -13.38
C LEU A 75 -8.08 -6.32 -14.31
N SER A 76 -8.25 -7.54 -13.84
CA SER A 76 -7.92 -8.74 -14.62
C SER A 76 -8.75 -9.97 -14.21
N PRO A 77 -10.10 -9.91 -14.28
CA PRO A 77 -10.96 -10.99 -13.79
C PRO A 77 -10.77 -12.31 -14.55
N SER A 78 -10.34 -12.26 -15.81
CA SER A 78 -10.09 -13.44 -16.65
C SER A 78 -8.69 -14.04 -16.49
N LYS A 79 -7.77 -13.36 -15.81
CA LYS A 79 -6.36 -13.73 -15.73
C LYS A 79 -5.84 -13.83 -14.29
N LEU A 80 -6.47 -14.67 -13.49
CA LEU A 80 -6.13 -14.90 -12.07
C LEU A 80 -4.69 -15.39 -11.85
N LYS A 81 -3.96 -15.77 -12.89
CA LYS A 81 -2.58 -16.24 -12.83
C LYS A 81 -1.55 -15.11 -12.94
N GLU A 82 -1.93 -13.92 -13.39
CA GLU A 82 -1.03 -12.78 -13.47
C GLU A 82 -0.77 -12.20 -12.08
N ILE A 83 0.50 -11.92 -11.74
CA ILE A 83 0.88 -11.46 -10.41
C ILE A 83 0.64 -9.95 -10.21
N TRP A 84 0.75 -9.15 -11.26
CA TRP A 84 0.72 -7.70 -11.14
C TRP A 84 -0.58 -7.12 -10.55
N PRO A 85 -1.81 -7.68 -10.78
CA PRO A 85 -3.02 -7.12 -10.17
C PRO A 85 -3.00 -7.26 -8.64
N TYR A 86 -2.36 -8.31 -8.12
CA TYR A 86 -2.19 -8.50 -6.67
C TYR A 86 -1.20 -7.50 -6.04
N ARG A 87 -0.32 -6.87 -6.83
CA ARG A 87 0.65 -5.86 -6.41
C ARG A 87 0.06 -4.44 -6.30
N ILE A 88 -1.03 -4.16 -7.02
CA ILE A 88 -1.63 -2.81 -7.07
C ILE A 88 -1.98 -2.26 -5.68
N PRO A 89 -2.56 -3.03 -4.74
CA PRO A 89 -2.79 -2.53 -3.38
C PRO A 89 -1.50 -2.08 -2.66
N SER A 90 -0.40 -2.80 -2.82
CA SER A 90 0.90 -2.44 -2.23
C SER A 90 1.48 -1.18 -2.87
N LEU A 91 1.41 -1.06 -4.19
CA LEU A 91 1.82 0.14 -4.93
C LEU A 91 1.04 1.38 -4.46
N LEU A 92 -0.29 1.28 -4.39
CA LEU A 92 -1.14 2.39 -3.94
C LEU A 92 -0.85 2.75 -2.48
N ALA A 93 -0.67 1.75 -1.61
CA ALA A 93 -0.33 1.97 -0.22
C ALA A 93 1.04 2.66 -0.06
N ALA A 94 2.05 2.28 -0.85
CA ALA A 94 3.35 2.95 -0.85
C ALA A 94 3.22 4.43 -1.24
N ILE A 95 2.44 4.75 -2.27
CA ILE A 95 2.17 6.14 -2.68
C ILE A 95 1.45 6.90 -1.55
N ILE A 96 0.44 6.29 -0.94
CA ILE A 96 -0.31 6.89 0.20
C ILE A 96 0.63 7.14 1.37
N ALA A 97 1.53 6.22 1.70
CA ALA A 97 2.51 6.39 2.77
C ALA A 97 3.44 7.57 2.50
N VAL A 98 3.93 7.74 1.26
CA VAL A 98 4.80 8.86 0.87
C VAL A 98 4.05 10.19 0.95
N ILE A 99 2.81 10.26 0.45
CA ILE A 99 1.97 11.46 0.53
C ILE A 99 1.64 11.78 2.00
N GLY A 100 1.30 10.77 2.79
CA GLY A 100 1.06 10.93 4.23
C GLY A 100 2.29 11.48 4.94
N THR A 101 3.48 10.98 4.62
CA THR A 101 4.76 11.48 5.15
C THR A 101 5.01 12.93 4.76
N TYR A 102 4.68 13.35 3.54
CA TYR A 102 4.73 14.74 3.13
C TYR A 102 3.88 15.63 4.05
N PHE A 103 2.62 15.25 4.30
CA PHE A 103 1.74 16.04 5.16
C PHE A 103 2.20 16.00 6.62
N LEU A 104 2.62 14.85 7.11
CA LEU A 104 3.13 14.67 8.46
C LEU A 104 4.38 15.53 8.71
N ALA A 105 5.34 15.50 7.80
CA ALA A 105 6.57 16.27 7.90
C ALA A 105 6.33 17.79 7.87
N ASN A 106 5.35 18.26 7.09
CA ASN A 106 4.98 19.69 7.06
C ASN A 106 4.39 20.21 8.39
N VAL A 107 4.02 19.31 9.30
CA VAL A 107 3.58 19.70 10.66
C VAL A 107 4.76 20.16 11.50
N PHE A 108 5.96 19.58 11.28
CA PHE A 108 7.15 19.81 12.09
C PHE A 108 8.21 20.66 11.37
N LEU A 109 8.26 20.55 10.05
CA LEU A 109 9.33 21.14 9.24
C LEU A 109 8.81 22.34 8.43
N ARG A 110 9.68 23.33 8.26
CA ARG A 110 9.44 24.44 7.33
C ARG A 110 9.62 23.97 5.88
N PRO A 111 8.93 24.59 4.91
CA PRO A 111 9.20 24.31 3.49
C PRO A 111 10.70 24.51 3.16
N PRO A 112 11.32 23.61 2.35
CA PRO A 112 10.73 22.46 1.61
C PRO A 112 10.79 21.12 2.37
N GLY A 113 10.93 21.09 3.68
CA GLY A 113 11.20 19.88 4.49
C GLY A 113 10.22 18.72 4.22
N GLY A 114 8.92 19.01 4.03
CA GLY A 114 7.95 17.96 3.72
C GLY A 114 8.20 17.27 2.37
N ILE A 115 8.60 18.03 1.34
CA ILE A 115 8.94 17.45 0.03
C ILE A 115 10.20 16.58 0.15
N ILE A 116 11.21 17.06 0.87
CA ILE A 116 12.47 16.32 1.07
C ILE A 116 12.19 14.98 1.79
N ALA A 117 11.37 14.99 2.86
CA ALA A 117 11.00 13.78 3.56
C ALA A 117 10.27 12.76 2.65
N ALA A 118 9.35 13.26 1.82
CA ALA A 118 8.64 12.43 0.84
C ALA A 118 9.58 11.82 -0.22
N ILE A 119 10.52 12.61 -0.74
CA ILE A 119 11.49 12.13 -1.74
C ILE A 119 12.41 11.07 -1.11
N ILE A 120 12.92 11.30 0.10
CA ILE A 120 13.75 10.32 0.79
C ILE A 120 12.99 9.00 0.98
N LEU A 121 11.75 9.05 1.46
CA LEU A 121 10.96 7.83 1.64
C LEU A 121 10.67 7.14 0.31
N SER A 122 10.26 7.89 -0.74
CA SER A 122 9.92 7.32 -2.04
C SER A 122 11.09 6.64 -2.74
N SER A 123 12.32 7.11 -2.51
CA SER A 123 13.55 6.56 -3.08
C SER A 123 14.20 5.48 -2.22
N THR A 124 13.62 5.13 -1.07
CA THR A 124 14.15 4.09 -0.20
C THR A 124 14.04 2.72 -0.88
N PRO A 125 15.15 1.96 -1.06
CA PRO A 125 15.14 0.68 -1.74
C PRO A 125 14.15 -0.33 -1.14
N LEU A 126 13.98 -0.30 0.18
CA LEU A 126 13.02 -1.15 0.87
C LEU A 126 11.58 -0.86 0.42
N LEU A 127 11.17 0.42 0.38
CA LEU A 127 9.81 0.78 -0.02
C LEU A 127 9.57 0.51 -1.51
N ILE A 128 10.60 0.71 -2.36
CA ILE A 128 10.54 0.34 -3.78
C ILE A 128 10.29 -1.17 -3.90
N GLY A 129 11.01 -1.99 -3.15
CA GLY A 129 10.80 -3.44 -3.12
C GLY A 129 9.39 -3.81 -2.67
N GLU A 130 8.90 -3.25 -1.57
CA GLU A 130 7.57 -3.54 -1.03
C GLU A 130 6.44 -3.05 -1.96
N ALA A 131 6.65 -1.98 -2.73
CA ALA A 131 5.69 -1.52 -3.73
C ALA A 131 5.53 -2.51 -4.91
N HIS A 132 6.56 -3.33 -5.17
CA HIS A 132 6.58 -4.35 -6.23
C HIS A 132 6.14 -5.75 -5.74
N MET A 133 5.80 -5.89 -4.47
CA MET A 133 5.43 -7.18 -3.89
C MET A 133 3.99 -7.18 -3.40
N ALA A 134 3.26 -8.27 -3.68
CA ALA A 134 1.90 -8.46 -3.21
C ALA A 134 1.87 -8.90 -1.74
N LYS A 135 2.26 -7.99 -0.82
CA LYS A 135 2.37 -8.23 0.63
C LYS A 135 1.60 -7.20 1.45
N SER A 136 1.60 -7.38 2.78
CA SER A 136 0.91 -6.48 3.73
C SER A 136 1.75 -5.28 4.18
N ASP A 137 3.06 -5.24 3.90
CA ASP A 137 4.00 -4.34 4.59
C ASP A 137 3.83 -2.88 4.15
N ALA A 138 3.63 -2.63 2.86
CA ALA A 138 3.30 -1.29 2.36
C ALA A 138 1.95 -0.79 2.90
N LEU A 139 0.95 -1.67 3.03
CA LEU A 139 -0.36 -1.34 3.64
C LEU A 139 -0.22 -1.00 5.12
N LEU A 140 0.62 -1.74 5.84
CA LEU A 140 0.92 -1.46 7.24
C LEU A 140 1.60 -0.09 7.38
N LEU A 141 2.60 0.21 6.56
CA LEU A 141 3.28 1.51 6.57
C LEU A 141 2.27 2.65 6.33
N ALA A 142 1.42 2.53 5.32
CA ALA A 142 0.41 3.55 5.01
C ALA A 142 -0.54 3.78 6.19
N SER A 143 -1.04 2.71 6.82
CA SER A 143 -1.94 2.80 7.96
C SER A 143 -1.28 3.44 9.18
N VAL A 144 -0.02 3.10 9.46
CA VAL A 144 0.76 3.73 10.54
C VAL A 144 0.97 5.22 10.30
N VAL A 145 1.35 5.62 9.08
CA VAL A 145 1.55 7.05 8.73
C VAL A 145 0.24 7.82 8.85
N ILE A 146 -0.89 7.26 8.39
CA ILE A 146 -2.21 7.89 8.52
C ILE A 146 -2.60 8.04 9.99
N ALA A 147 -2.41 6.99 10.80
CA ALA A 147 -2.69 7.03 12.23
C ALA A 147 -1.86 8.10 12.96
N GLN A 148 -0.56 8.19 12.65
CA GLN A 148 0.32 9.23 13.21
C GLN A 148 -0.14 10.64 12.82
N PHE A 149 -0.54 10.83 11.58
CA PHE A 149 -1.08 12.11 11.12
C PHE A 149 -2.37 12.49 11.86
N GLY A 150 -3.28 11.53 12.06
CA GLY A 150 -4.50 11.69 12.84
C GLY A 150 -4.19 12.08 14.30
N LEU A 151 -3.29 11.36 14.97
CA LEU A 151 -2.86 11.63 16.34
C LEU A 151 -2.30 13.05 16.50
N ILE A 152 -1.43 13.49 15.59
CA ILE A 152 -0.85 14.83 15.65
C ILE A 152 -1.90 15.92 15.44
N ARG A 153 -2.83 15.71 14.52
CA ARG A 153 -3.94 16.67 14.33
C ARG A 153 -4.81 16.79 15.57
N THR A 154 -5.15 15.68 16.20
CA THR A 154 -5.91 15.65 17.44
C THR A 154 -5.15 16.38 18.58
N TYR A 155 -3.86 16.11 18.73
CA TYR A 155 -3.02 16.73 19.76
C TYR A 155 -2.93 18.26 19.58
N ARG A 156 -2.82 18.75 18.34
CA ARG A 156 -2.65 20.19 18.06
C ARG A 156 -3.96 20.99 18.06
N ASN A 157 -5.07 20.40 17.68
CA ASN A 157 -6.32 21.14 17.39
C ASN A 157 -7.43 20.92 18.41
N HIS A 158 -7.16 20.32 19.59
CA HIS A 158 -8.17 20.00 20.60
C HIS A 158 -9.53 19.56 19.99
N VAL A 159 -9.66 18.27 19.77
CA VAL A 159 -10.91 17.50 19.62
C VAL A 159 -11.83 17.86 18.45
N SER A 160 -11.61 17.19 17.35
CA SER A 160 -12.73 16.81 16.47
C SER A 160 -12.72 15.27 16.36
N TRP A 161 -13.88 14.62 16.54
CA TRP A 161 -14.04 13.16 16.33
C TRP A 161 -13.60 12.72 14.92
N LEU A 162 -13.69 13.62 13.92
CA LEU A 162 -13.16 13.43 12.57
C LEU A 162 -11.65 13.20 12.50
N ASN A 163 -10.89 13.49 13.54
CA ASN A 163 -9.45 13.23 13.57
C ASN A 163 -9.13 11.78 13.94
N TRP A 164 -10.15 10.99 14.33
CA TRP A 164 -10.04 9.57 14.69
C TRP A 164 -10.50 8.62 13.59
N LEU A 165 -11.12 9.15 12.52
CA LEU A 165 -11.48 8.43 11.31
C LEU A 165 -10.41 8.59 10.23
#